data_877e2605f0b35fe3a47bcf5ff35ae11d
#
_entry.id   877e2605f0b35fe3a47bcf5ff35ae11d
#
_cell.length_a   1.000
_cell.length_b   1.000
_cell.length_c   1.000
_cell.angle_alpha   90.00
_cell.angle_beta   90.00
_cell.angle_gamma   90.00
#
_symmetry.space_group_name_H-M   'P 1'
#
loop_
_entity.id
_entity.type
_entity.pdbx_description
1 polymer ?
#
loop_
_entity_poly.entity_id
_entity_poly.type
_entity_poly.pdbx_seq_one_letter_code
_entity_poly.pdbx_strand_id
1 'polypeptide(L)'
;MGATVVQREWPGLYAKQFNWALDNLPIESKWVLRLDADEYLTEETIEKLKAALADGSLDSVDGLTFELKRRFMGGEIRHGTNGIRLLRLWRYGKGRLEDRAMDEHAIVEGVVVDFEGAFFDDNLNSFDWWQDKHRGYAKREAADAIDLYSRMLKGKANGEVGDSAAAKKKMAYYRLPPYFRAVLYFCIRYFVKLGFLDGRAGWRWHFWQGLWYRWIVDREIGRMRGRGF
;
A
#
# COMPACT_ATOMS: atom_id res chain seq x y z
N MET A 1 10.97 -26.40 3.36
CA MET A 1 11.12 -24.94 3.59
C MET A 1 11.33 -24.75 5.08
N GLY A 2 12.35 -23.99 5.51
CA GLY A 2 12.73 -23.81 6.91
C GLY A 2 12.03 -22.63 7.60
N ALA A 3 10.73 -22.42 7.37
CA ALA A 3 10.01 -21.33 8.01
C ALA A 3 9.53 -21.73 9.42
N THR A 4 9.73 -20.86 10.40
CA THR A 4 9.17 -20.98 11.75
C THR A 4 7.82 -20.28 11.80
N VAL A 5 6.77 -21.01 12.17
CA VAL A 5 5.42 -20.45 12.32
C VAL A 5 5.18 -20.13 13.79
N VAL A 6 4.87 -18.86 14.07
CA VAL A 6 4.53 -18.40 15.42
C VAL A 6 3.06 -17.97 15.44
N GLN A 7 2.28 -18.57 16.33
CA GLN A 7 0.87 -18.24 16.50
C GLN A 7 0.70 -17.24 17.65
N ARG A 8 -0.16 -16.26 17.43
CA ARG A 8 -0.55 -15.24 18.41
C ARG A 8 -1.99 -14.81 18.18
N GLU A 9 -2.69 -14.49 19.24
CA GLU A 9 -4.00 -13.86 19.14
C GLU A 9 -3.91 -12.54 18.37
N TRP A 10 -4.86 -12.31 17.47
CA TRP A 10 -4.86 -11.13 16.61
C TRP A 10 -5.04 -9.83 17.43
N PRO A 11 -4.07 -8.89 17.43
CA PRO A 11 -4.12 -7.68 18.26
C PRO A 11 -4.95 -6.54 17.65
N GLY A 12 -5.68 -6.80 16.55
CA GLY A 12 -6.50 -5.82 15.85
C GLY A 12 -5.78 -4.98 14.79
N LEU A 13 -4.44 -4.89 14.83
CA LEU A 13 -3.62 -4.12 13.89
C LEU A 13 -2.41 -4.91 13.42
N TYR A 14 -2.11 -4.85 12.12
CA TYR A 14 -0.94 -5.50 11.52
C TYR A 14 0.37 -4.98 12.11
N ALA A 15 0.50 -3.66 12.30
CA ALA A 15 1.67 -3.05 12.89
C ALA A 15 1.96 -3.61 14.30
N LYS A 16 0.95 -3.77 15.13
CA LYS A 16 1.11 -4.35 16.48
C LYS A 16 1.57 -5.79 16.44
N GLN A 17 1.09 -6.57 15.47
CA GLN A 17 1.52 -7.95 15.31
C GLN A 17 2.97 -8.02 14.84
N PHE A 18 3.33 -7.24 13.82
CA PHE A 18 4.67 -7.22 13.28
C PHE A 18 5.70 -6.70 14.29
N ASN A 19 5.40 -5.57 14.94
CA ASN A 19 6.29 -4.99 15.95
C ASN A 19 6.48 -5.93 17.16
N TRP A 20 5.43 -6.64 17.56
CA TRP A 20 5.56 -7.65 18.58
C TRP A 20 6.53 -8.77 18.17
N ALA A 21 6.47 -9.20 16.89
CA ALA A 21 7.41 -10.21 16.38
C ALA A 21 8.85 -9.72 16.45
N LEU A 22 9.10 -8.45 16.12
CA LEU A 22 10.44 -7.84 16.26
C LEU A 22 10.94 -7.83 17.71
N ASP A 23 10.04 -7.65 18.68
CA ASP A 23 10.40 -7.51 20.09
C ASP A 23 10.53 -8.86 20.83
N ASN A 24 9.87 -9.92 20.36
CA ASN A 24 9.69 -11.17 21.13
C ASN A 24 10.25 -12.42 20.45
N LEU A 25 10.59 -12.35 19.16
CA LEU A 25 11.16 -13.50 18.48
C LEU A 25 12.70 -13.46 18.46
N PRO A 26 13.38 -14.61 18.51
CA PRO A 26 14.83 -14.69 18.45
C PRO A 26 15.34 -14.40 17.03
N ILE A 27 15.51 -13.13 16.70
CA ILE A 27 16.00 -12.70 15.38
C ILE A 27 17.52 -12.55 15.48
N GLU A 28 18.25 -13.49 14.88
CA GLU A 28 19.72 -13.50 14.84
C GLU A 28 20.29 -12.74 13.63
N SER A 29 19.46 -12.46 12.64
CA SER A 29 19.86 -11.77 11.41
C SER A 29 20.13 -10.28 11.64
N LYS A 30 21.16 -9.75 10.97
CA LYS A 30 21.45 -8.30 10.94
C LYS A 30 20.37 -7.49 10.22
N TRP A 31 19.59 -8.13 9.37
CA TRP A 31 18.59 -7.48 8.50
C TRP A 31 17.22 -8.13 8.68
N VAL A 32 16.19 -7.32 8.60
CA VAL A 32 14.78 -7.74 8.58
C VAL A 32 14.18 -7.40 7.23
N LEU A 33 13.69 -8.40 6.52
CA LEU A 33 12.91 -8.24 5.30
C LEU A 33 11.43 -8.45 5.62
N ARG A 34 10.61 -7.43 5.41
CA ARG A 34 9.15 -7.56 5.48
C ARG A 34 8.60 -7.90 4.10
N LEU A 35 7.93 -9.03 4.01
CA LEU A 35 7.09 -9.39 2.86
C LEU A 35 5.71 -9.84 3.36
N ASP A 36 4.67 -9.40 2.69
CA ASP A 36 3.32 -9.90 2.92
C ASP A 36 3.18 -11.28 2.22
N ALA A 37 2.18 -12.09 2.60
CA ALA A 37 2.06 -13.48 2.13
C ALA A 37 1.84 -13.61 0.60
N ASP A 38 1.43 -12.55 -0.05
CA ASP A 38 1.22 -12.41 -1.50
C ASP A 38 2.34 -11.60 -2.19
N GLU A 39 3.47 -11.38 -1.49
CA GLU A 39 4.63 -10.66 -2.03
C GLU A 39 5.85 -11.56 -2.20
N TYR A 40 6.65 -11.29 -3.23
CA TYR A 40 7.95 -11.95 -3.45
C TYR A 40 8.93 -11.04 -4.18
N LEU A 41 10.22 -11.20 -3.88
CA LEU A 41 11.29 -10.51 -4.61
C LEU A 41 11.47 -11.15 -5.99
N THR A 42 11.87 -10.35 -6.98
CA THR A 42 12.31 -10.89 -8.27
C THR A 42 13.66 -11.60 -8.12
N GLU A 43 13.93 -12.60 -8.96
CA GLU A 43 15.24 -13.29 -8.95
C GLU A 43 16.40 -12.30 -9.15
N GLU A 44 16.25 -11.34 -10.06
CA GLU A 44 17.22 -10.27 -10.27
C GLU A 44 17.47 -9.47 -8.98
N THR A 45 16.41 -9.12 -8.26
CA THR A 45 16.52 -8.39 -6.97
C THR A 45 17.25 -9.23 -5.93
N ILE A 46 16.97 -10.54 -5.87
CA ILE A 46 17.63 -11.45 -4.92
C ILE A 46 19.12 -11.50 -5.19
N GLU A 47 19.54 -11.66 -6.43
CA GLU A 47 20.96 -11.73 -6.78
C GLU A 47 21.70 -10.42 -6.53
N LYS A 48 21.12 -9.27 -6.90
CA LYS A 48 21.66 -7.95 -6.60
C LYS A 48 21.78 -7.72 -5.10
N LEU A 49 20.78 -8.14 -4.32
CA LEU A 49 20.78 -7.98 -2.87
C LEU A 49 21.86 -8.85 -2.20
N LYS A 50 22.01 -10.11 -2.64
CA LYS A 50 23.09 -11.00 -2.16
C LYS A 50 24.47 -10.38 -2.41
N ALA A 51 24.70 -9.85 -3.61
CA ALA A 51 25.95 -9.21 -3.96
C ALA A 51 26.23 -7.98 -3.07
N ALA A 52 25.25 -7.09 -2.91
CA ALA A 52 25.37 -5.88 -2.10
C ALA A 52 25.57 -6.16 -0.59
N LEU A 53 25.00 -7.26 -0.09
CA LEU A 53 25.20 -7.71 1.29
C LEU A 53 26.61 -8.32 1.50
N ALA A 54 27.23 -8.86 0.44
CA ALA A 54 28.52 -9.51 0.50
C ALA A 54 29.69 -8.55 0.29
N ASP A 55 29.52 -7.50 -0.53
CA ASP A 55 30.61 -6.57 -0.91
C ASP A 55 30.77 -5.37 0.03
N GLY A 56 29.93 -5.25 1.06
CA GLY A 56 29.98 -4.18 2.04
C GLY A 56 29.35 -2.86 1.59
N SER A 57 28.77 -2.79 0.37
CA SER A 57 28.13 -1.55 -0.14
C SER A 57 26.98 -1.06 0.71
N LEU A 58 26.40 -1.94 1.55
CA LEU A 58 25.32 -1.62 2.48
C LEU A 58 25.79 -1.34 3.92
N ASP A 59 27.08 -1.24 4.19
CA ASP A 59 27.59 -1.10 5.58
C ASP A 59 27.13 0.19 6.26
N SER A 60 26.97 1.26 5.51
CA SER A 60 26.48 2.56 6.00
C SER A 60 24.98 2.78 5.85
N VAL A 61 24.23 1.75 5.38
CA VAL A 61 22.80 1.85 5.09
C VAL A 61 21.99 1.17 6.18
N ASP A 62 20.90 1.81 6.62
CA ASP A 62 19.99 1.28 7.65
C ASP A 62 18.69 0.73 7.07
N GLY A 63 18.29 1.18 5.87
CA GLY A 63 17.07 0.70 5.21
C GLY A 63 17.09 0.80 3.70
N LEU A 64 16.38 -0.11 3.04
CA LEU A 64 16.25 -0.18 1.58
C LEU A 64 14.79 -0.11 1.16
N THR A 65 14.50 0.77 0.19
CA THR A 65 13.22 0.76 -0.52
C THR A 65 13.34 -0.02 -1.81
N PHE A 66 12.25 -0.71 -2.18
CA PHE A 66 12.15 -1.47 -3.42
C PHE A 66 10.96 -1.00 -4.22
N GLU A 67 11.03 -1.14 -5.54
CA GLU A 67 9.91 -0.87 -6.43
C GLU A 67 8.82 -1.92 -6.23
N LEU A 68 7.58 -1.47 -6.00
CA LEU A 68 6.41 -2.34 -5.99
C LEU A 68 5.93 -2.56 -7.43
N LYS A 69 6.06 -3.78 -7.92
CA LYS A 69 5.42 -4.28 -9.13
C LYS A 69 4.15 -5.02 -8.76
N ARG A 70 3.13 -4.93 -9.59
CA ARG A 70 1.84 -5.54 -9.30
C ARG A 70 1.40 -6.49 -10.38
N ARG A 71 0.87 -7.64 -9.96
CA ARG A 71 0.13 -8.54 -10.83
C ARG A 71 -1.35 -8.53 -10.47
N PHE A 72 -2.19 -8.62 -11.47
CA PHE A 72 -3.62 -8.72 -11.27
C PHE A 72 -4.24 -9.70 -12.26
N MET A 73 -4.89 -10.75 -11.76
CA MET A 73 -5.51 -11.80 -12.56
C MET A 73 -4.55 -12.38 -13.62
N GLY A 74 -3.31 -12.66 -13.21
CA GLY A 74 -2.26 -13.28 -14.03
C GLY A 74 -1.50 -12.34 -14.97
N GLY A 75 -1.77 -11.03 -14.97
CA GLY A 75 -1.06 -10.07 -15.79
C GLY A 75 -0.37 -8.97 -14.99
N GLU A 76 0.79 -8.51 -15.47
CA GLU A 76 1.55 -7.43 -14.84
C GLU A 76 0.94 -6.06 -15.18
N ILE A 77 0.92 -5.16 -14.19
CA ILE A 77 0.43 -3.78 -14.32
C ILE A 77 1.63 -2.84 -14.28
N ARG A 78 1.99 -2.29 -15.42
CA ARG A 78 3.15 -1.40 -15.61
C ARG A 78 2.75 0.06 -15.79
N HIS A 79 1.58 0.30 -16.38
CA HIS A 79 1.11 1.63 -16.75
C HIS A 79 -0.12 2.04 -15.93
N GLY A 80 -0.49 3.31 -16.01
CA GLY A 80 -1.69 3.82 -15.34
C GLY A 80 -1.56 4.01 -13.83
N THR A 81 -0.44 3.61 -13.23
CA THR A 81 -0.13 3.83 -11.81
C THR A 81 1.10 4.73 -11.69
N ASN A 82 1.31 5.32 -10.52
CA ASN A 82 2.60 5.91 -10.20
C ASN A 82 3.50 4.78 -9.69
N GLY A 83 4.76 4.80 -10.03
CA GLY A 83 5.75 3.93 -9.40
C GLY A 83 5.70 4.15 -7.88
N ILE A 84 5.58 3.07 -7.14
CA ILE A 84 5.56 3.09 -5.68
C ILE A 84 6.82 2.38 -5.23
N ARG A 85 7.57 3.05 -4.35
CA ARG A 85 8.67 2.40 -3.65
C ARG A 85 8.29 2.25 -2.19
N LEU A 86 8.55 1.08 -1.64
CA LEU A 86 8.24 0.78 -0.25
C LEU A 86 9.50 0.30 0.47
N LEU A 87 9.65 0.76 1.70
CA LEU A 87 10.68 0.28 2.60
C LEU A 87 10.36 -1.15 3.02
N ARG A 88 11.20 -2.10 2.61
CA ARG A 88 10.96 -3.53 2.85
C ARG A 88 12.09 -4.23 3.58
N LEU A 89 13.31 -3.70 3.53
CA LEU A 89 14.48 -4.26 4.22
C LEU A 89 15.13 -3.19 5.10
N TRP A 90 15.45 -3.55 6.34
CA TRP A 90 16.16 -2.66 7.26
C TRP A 90 17.00 -3.42 8.28
N ARG A 91 17.96 -2.74 8.89
CA ARG A 91 18.77 -3.32 9.97
C ARG A 91 17.90 -3.65 11.19
N TYR A 92 18.06 -4.85 11.74
CA TYR A 92 17.37 -5.24 12.95
C TYR A 92 17.63 -4.23 14.08
N GLY A 93 16.59 -3.84 14.79
CA GLY A 93 16.62 -2.81 15.82
C GLY A 93 16.52 -1.35 15.32
N LYS A 94 16.60 -1.11 13.99
CA LYS A 94 16.55 0.25 13.42
C LYS A 94 15.18 0.63 12.84
N GLY A 95 14.28 -0.32 12.63
CA GLY A 95 13.01 -0.04 11.98
C GLY A 95 11.81 -0.71 12.64
N ARG A 96 10.66 -0.06 12.53
CA ARG A 96 9.37 -0.50 13.06
C ARG A 96 8.24 -0.05 12.13
N LEU A 97 7.07 -0.65 12.27
CA LEU A 97 5.87 -0.17 11.61
C LEU A 97 5.18 0.90 12.45
N GLU A 98 4.67 1.94 11.79
CA GLU A 98 3.79 2.93 12.42
C GLU A 98 2.52 2.27 12.96
N ASP A 99 2.08 2.68 14.14
CA ASP A 99 0.82 2.21 14.73
C ASP A 99 -0.37 2.93 14.10
N ARG A 100 -0.71 2.53 12.87
CA ARG A 100 -1.84 3.05 12.09
C ARG A 100 -2.81 1.94 11.74
N ALA A 101 -4.09 2.31 11.67
CA ALA A 101 -5.16 1.36 11.31
C ALA A 101 -5.18 1.00 9.82
N MET A 102 -4.67 1.86 8.96
CA MET A 102 -4.54 1.66 7.50
C MET A 102 -3.27 2.34 6.97
N ASP A 103 -2.72 1.77 5.91
CA ASP A 103 -1.51 2.28 5.22
C ASP A 103 -0.33 2.50 6.20
N GLU A 104 -0.08 1.49 7.07
CA GLU A 104 1.08 1.53 7.95
C GLU A 104 2.39 1.54 7.15
N HIS A 105 3.22 2.53 7.43
CA HIS A 105 4.54 2.63 6.84
C HIS A 105 5.60 2.07 7.79
N ALA A 106 6.65 1.49 7.23
CA ALA A 106 7.86 1.23 7.98
C ALA A 106 8.62 2.54 8.18
N ILE A 107 9.07 2.78 9.42
CA ILE A 107 9.94 3.90 9.77
C ILE A 107 11.28 3.31 10.17
N VAL A 108 12.36 3.86 9.66
CA VAL A 108 13.74 3.47 9.97
C VAL A 108 14.52 4.67 10.46
N GLU A 109 15.20 4.49 11.57
CA GLU A 109 16.16 5.47 12.10
C GLU A 109 17.50 5.28 11.38
N GLY A 110 17.91 6.29 10.59
CA GLY A 110 19.17 6.27 9.89
C GLY A 110 19.06 6.49 8.39
N VAL A 111 20.03 5.95 7.66
CA VAL A 111 20.19 6.15 6.21
C VAL A 111 19.32 5.16 5.44
N VAL A 112 18.31 5.66 4.73
CA VAL A 112 17.47 4.87 3.85
C VAL A 112 17.78 5.22 2.40
N VAL A 113 18.04 4.20 1.58
CA VAL A 113 18.33 4.37 0.16
C VAL A 113 17.39 3.59 -0.74
N ASP A 114 17.23 4.08 -1.95
CA ASP A 114 16.50 3.37 -3.00
C ASP A 114 17.37 2.25 -3.56
N PHE A 115 16.98 1.00 -3.36
CA PHE A 115 17.69 -0.14 -3.92
C PHE A 115 17.22 -0.43 -5.35
N GLU A 116 18.14 -0.73 -6.24
CA GLU A 116 17.83 -1.12 -7.62
C GLU A 116 17.27 -2.55 -7.65
N GLY A 117 16.00 -2.67 -7.28
CA GLY A 117 15.30 -3.95 -7.20
C GLY A 117 13.81 -3.76 -7.02
N ALA A 118 13.07 -4.83 -7.26
CA ALA A 118 11.61 -4.85 -7.19
C ALA A 118 11.10 -6.09 -6.45
N PHE A 119 9.89 -5.96 -5.92
CA PHE A 119 9.08 -7.07 -5.45
C PHE A 119 7.71 -7.02 -6.11
N PHE A 120 7.10 -8.19 -6.27
CA PHE A 120 5.74 -8.32 -6.77
C PHE A 120 4.73 -8.43 -5.63
N ASP A 121 3.60 -7.73 -5.78
CA ASP A 121 2.32 -7.96 -5.10
C ASP A 121 1.45 -8.76 -6.09
N ASP A 122 1.24 -10.05 -5.79
CA ASP A 122 0.51 -11.00 -6.65
C ASP A 122 -0.54 -11.76 -5.83
N ASN A 123 -1.72 -11.21 -5.72
CA ASN A 123 -2.80 -11.85 -4.97
C ASN A 123 -3.34 -13.07 -5.72
N LEU A 124 -3.03 -14.25 -5.18
CA LEU A 124 -3.45 -15.54 -5.72
C LEU A 124 -4.86 -15.99 -5.30
N ASN A 125 -5.56 -15.21 -4.46
CA ASN A 125 -6.93 -15.51 -4.08
C ASN A 125 -7.89 -15.32 -5.25
N SER A 126 -9.09 -15.92 -5.14
CA SER A 126 -10.12 -15.77 -6.16
C SER A 126 -10.55 -14.31 -6.33
N PHE A 127 -11.09 -14.01 -7.52
CA PHE A 127 -11.61 -12.67 -7.79
C PHE A 127 -12.78 -12.29 -6.88
N ASP A 128 -13.64 -13.26 -6.51
CA ASP A 128 -14.76 -13.02 -5.58
C ASP A 128 -14.24 -12.63 -4.18
N TRP A 129 -13.22 -13.33 -3.69
CA TRP A 129 -12.55 -12.97 -2.43
C TRP A 129 -11.96 -11.55 -2.50
N TRP A 130 -11.32 -11.21 -3.62
CA TRP A 130 -10.78 -9.87 -3.84
C TRP A 130 -11.88 -8.80 -3.79
N GLN A 131 -13.01 -9.05 -4.44
CA GLN A 131 -14.14 -8.12 -4.41
C GLN A 131 -14.71 -7.93 -3.00
N ASP A 132 -14.88 -9.03 -2.24
CA ASP A 132 -15.42 -8.96 -0.89
C ASP A 132 -14.47 -8.21 0.07
N LYS A 133 -13.16 -8.46 -0.04
CA LYS A 133 -12.12 -7.71 0.67
C LYS A 133 -12.23 -6.20 0.35
N HIS A 134 -12.39 -5.85 -0.93
CA HIS A 134 -12.48 -4.45 -1.36
C HIS A 134 -13.81 -3.79 -0.96
N ARG A 135 -14.90 -4.53 -0.84
CA ARG A 135 -16.14 -4.01 -0.22
C ARG A 135 -15.93 -3.64 1.25
N GLY A 136 -15.15 -4.44 1.98
CA GLY A 136 -14.74 -4.13 3.35
C GLY A 136 -13.86 -2.86 3.42
N TYR A 137 -12.90 -2.74 2.51
CA TYR A 137 -12.05 -1.56 2.39
C TYR A 137 -12.85 -0.30 2.04
N ALA A 138 -13.82 -0.40 1.14
CA ALA A 138 -14.66 0.73 0.75
C ALA A 138 -15.44 1.34 1.92
N LYS A 139 -15.91 0.52 2.87
CA LYS A 139 -16.56 1.01 4.08
C LYS A 139 -15.60 1.79 4.98
N ARG A 140 -14.37 1.31 5.16
CA ARG A 140 -13.33 1.99 5.95
C ARG A 140 -12.89 3.29 5.28
N GLU A 141 -12.61 3.26 3.98
CA GLU A 141 -12.23 4.45 3.22
C GLU A 141 -13.35 5.50 3.19
N ALA A 142 -14.62 5.07 3.15
CA ALA A 142 -15.77 5.97 3.24
C ALA A 142 -15.85 6.69 4.60
N ALA A 143 -15.59 5.97 5.70
CA ALA A 143 -15.54 6.58 7.03
C ALA A 143 -14.41 7.59 7.15
N ASP A 144 -13.20 7.26 6.67
CA ASP A 144 -12.05 8.17 6.63
C ASP A 144 -12.31 9.41 5.77
N ALA A 145 -13.02 9.23 4.64
CA ALA A 145 -13.36 10.36 3.76
C ALA A 145 -14.37 11.31 4.42
N ILE A 146 -15.33 10.78 5.17
CA ILE A 146 -16.31 11.58 5.92
C ILE A 146 -15.62 12.35 7.05
N ASP A 147 -14.72 11.70 7.80
CA ASP A 147 -13.95 12.36 8.85
C ASP A 147 -13.06 13.48 8.29
N LEU A 148 -12.33 13.20 7.21
CA LEU A 148 -11.53 14.20 6.49
C LEU A 148 -12.39 15.40 6.07
N TYR A 149 -13.57 15.15 5.49
CA TYR A 149 -14.49 16.21 5.07
C TYR A 149 -15.01 17.02 6.26
N SER A 150 -15.33 16.38 7.37
CA SER A 150 -15.78 17.02 8.60
C SER A 150 -14.69 17.91 9.21
N ARG A 151 -13.44 17.47 9.20
CA ARG A 151 -12.29 18.29 9.65
C ARG A 151 -12.09 19.51 8.76
N MET A 152 -12.25 19.35 7.44
CA MET A 152 -12.18 20.48 6.50
C MET A 152 -13.22 21.56 6.79
N LEU A 153 -14.49 21.15 7.04
CA LEU A 153 -15.58 22.07 7.34
C LEU A 153 -15.36 22.81 8.67
N LYS A 154 -14.74 22.16 9.66
CA LYS A 154 -14.47 22.74 10.98
C LYS A 154 -13.23 23.65 11.02
N GLY A 155 -12.59 23.94 9.89
CA GLY A 155 -11.37 24.77 9.83
C GLY A 155 -10.15 24.17 10.54
N LYS A 156 -10.24 22.91 11.01
CA LYS A 156 -9.15 22.20 11.67
C LYS A 156 -8.21 21.47 10.70
N ALA A 157 -8.25 21.83 9.42
CA ALA A 157 -7.45 21.19 8.37
C ALA A 157 -5.96 21.62 8.40
N ASN A 158 -5.53 22.40 9.38
CA ASN A 158 -4.18 22.96 9.46
C ASN A 158 -3.27 22.20 10.47
N GLY A 159 -3.60 20.99 10.86
CA GLY A 159 -2.73 20.15 11.68
C GLY A 159 -2.22 18.94 10.86
N GLU A 160 -0.98 18.64 10.97
CA GLU A 160 -0.11 17.53 10.51
C GLU A 160 -0.56 16.61 9.34
N VAL A 161 -1.85 16.37 9.13
CA VAL A 161 -2.41 15.56 8.03
C VAL A 161 -2.69 16.39 6.77
N GLY A 162 -2.80 17.73 6.89
CA GLY A 162 -3.22 18.62 5.79
C GLY A 162 -2.11 19.07 4.83
N ASP A 163 -0.85 19.00 5.24
CA ASP A 163 0.27 19.59 4.47
C ASP A 163 0.97 18.65 3.51
N SER A 164 0.79 17.33 3.62
CA SER A 164 1.39 16.41 2.66
C SER A 164 0.76 16.54 1.27
N ALA A 165 1.59 16.40 0.23
CA ALA A 165 1.11 16.41 -1.17
C ALA A 165 0.04 15.33 -1.43
N ALA A 166 0.11 14.21 -0.71
CA ALA A 166 -0.88 13.14 -0.77
C ALA A 166 -2.24 13.57 -0.19
N ALA A 167 -2.24 14.25 0.97
CA ALA A 167 -3.46 14.77 1.59
C ALA A 167 -4.12 15.84 0.69
N LYS A 168 -3.34 16.75 0.10
CA LYS A 168 -3.84 17.76 -0.84
C LYS A 168 -4.49 17.12 -2.08
N LYS A 169 -3.86 16.07 -2.65
CA LYS A 169 -4.44 15.30 -3.77
C LYS A 169 -5.73 14.59 -3.37
N LYS A 170 -5.76 13.96 -2.19
CA LYS A 170 -6.96 13.29 -1.65
C LYS A 170 -8.10 14.29 -1.45
N MET A 171 -7.82 15.47 -0.91
CA MET A 171 -8.80 16.55 -0.77
C MET A 171 -9.33 17.04 -2.11
N ALA A 172 -8.45 17.28 -3.09
CA ALA A 172 -8.86 17.71 -4.42
C ALA A 172 -9.79 16.68 -5.09
N TYR A 173 -9.47 15.39 -4.94
CA TYR A 173 -10.31 14.29 -5.42
C TYR A 173 -11.71 14.30 -4.78
N TYR A 174 -11.80 14.43 -3.44
CA TYR A 174 -13.09 14.41 -2.75
C TYR A 174 -13.94 15.69 -2.90
N ARG A 175 -13.37 16.78 -3.44
CA ARG A 175 -14.15 18.00 -3.85
C ARG A 175 -14.94 17.77 -5.13
N LEU A 176 -14.54 16.82 -5.97
CA LEU A 176 -15.28 16.51 -7.19
C LEU A 176 -16.60 15.80 -6.88
N PRO A 177 -17.64 15.93 -7.74
CA PRO A 177 -18.91 15.24 -7.56
C PRO A 177 -18.70 13.72 -7.43
N PRO A 178 -19.46 13.04 -6.52
CA PRO A 178 -19.46 11.60 -6.41
C PRO A 178 -19.73 10.93 -7.76
N TYR A 179 -19.22 9.73 -7.94
CA TYR A 179 -19.27 8.94 -9.18
C TYR A 179 -18.55 9.57 -10.38
N PHE A 180 -18.70 10.87 -10.63
CA PHE A 180 -17.92 11.57 -11.66
C PHE A 180 -16.42 11.47 -11.40
N ARG A 181 -16.00 11.66 -10.16
CA ARG A 181 -14.59 11.53 -9.76
C ARG A 181 -14.04 10.11 -10.00
N ALA A 182 -14.87 9.07 -9.84
CA ALA A 182 -14.47 7.70 -10.11
C ALA A 182 -14.23 7.48 -11.61
N VAL A 183 -15.14 7.97 -12.46
CA VAL A 183 -15.00 7.92 -13.93
C VAL A 183 -13.77 8.71 -14.38
N LEU A 184 -13.60 9.94 -13.88
CA LEU A 184 -12.44 10.78 -14.21
C LEU A 184 -11.13 10.11 -13.80
N TYR A 185 -11.08 9.53 -12.60
CA TYR A 185 -9.90 8.78 -12.12
C TYR A 185 -9.56 7.60 -13.01
N PHE A 186 -10.57 6.84 -13.43
CA PHE A 186 -10.40 5.75 -14.39
C PHE A 186 -9.85 6.28 -15.74
N CYS A 187 -10.47 7.32 -16.29
CA CYS A 187 -10.04 7.91 -17.57
C CYS A 187 -8.59 8.40 -17.53
N ILE A 188 -8.20 9.07 -16.46
CA ILE A 188 -6.80 9.53 -16.29
C ILE A 188 -5.85 8.35 -16.24
N ARG A 189 -6.15 7.31 -15.45
CA ARG A 189 -5.27 6.14 -15.32
C ARG A 189 -5.20 5.32 -16.59
N TYR A 190 -6.33 5.07 -17.21
CA TYR A 190 -6.41 4.17 -18.34
C TYR A 190 -5.94 4.82 -19.65
N PHE A 191 -6.40 6.04 -19.93
CA PHE A 191 -6.07 6.73 -21.18
C PHE A 191 -4.85 7.65 -21.05
N VAL A 192 -4.85 8.58 -20.09
CA VAL A 192 -3.78 9.58 -19.99
C VAL A 192 -2.48 8.97 -19.51
N LYS A 193 -2.53 8.06 -18.54
CA LYS A 193 -1.35 7.33 -18.02
C LYS A 193 -1.10 6.00 -18.72
N LEU A 194 -1.71 5.81 -19.90
CA LEU A 194 -1.45 4.69 -20.80
C LEU A 194 -1.74 3.30 -20.22
N GLY A 195 -2.62 3.18 -19.23
CA GLY A 195 -2.99 1.90 -18.63
C GLY A 195 -3.53 0.87 -19.61
N PHE A 196 -4.01 1.29 -20.79
CA PHE A 196 -4.42 0.41 -21.87
C PHE A 196 -3.29 -0.38 -22.52
N LEU A 197 -2.02 0.08 -22.36
CA LEU A 197 -0.85 -0.63 -22.88
C LEU A 197 -0.60 -1.96 -22.16
N ASP A 198 -1.13 -2.15 -20.95
CA ASP A 198 -1.08 -3.42 -20.23
C ASP A 198 -2.15 -4.43 -20.71
N GLY A 199 -2.82 -4.13 -21.83
CA GLY A 199 -3.77 -5.01 -22.49
C GLY A 199 -4.94 -5.42 -21.58
N ARG A 200 -5.26 -6.73 -21.56
CA ARG A 200 -6.37 -7.27 -20.77
C ARG A 200 -6.21 -7.09 -19.26
N ALA A 201 -4.98 -7.21 -18.75
CA ALA A 201 -4.67 -7.01 -17.35
C ALA A 201 -4.87 -5.54 -16.96
N GLY A 202 -4.36 -4.60 -17.76
CA GLY A 202 -4.58 -3.17 -17.56
C GLY A 202 -6.05 -2.80 -17.56
N TRP A 203 -6.85 -3.30 -18.52
CA TRP A 203 -8.30 -3.09 -18.52
C TRP A 203 -8.94 -3.56 -17.21
N ARG A 204 -8.69 -4.82 -16.81
CA ARG A 204 -9.27 -5.40 -15.59
C ARG A 204 -8.87 -4.59 -14.36
N TRP A 205 -7.57 -4.29 -14.20
CA TRP A 205 -7.08 -3.53 -13.05
C TRP A 205 -7.70 -2.14 -12.97
N HIS A 206 -7.65 -1.37 -14.06
CA HIS A 206 -8.15 0.01 -14.04
C HIS A 206 -9.66 0.06 -13.92
N PHE A 207 -10.39 -0.90 -14.51
CA PHE A 207 -11.83 -1.00 -14.31
C PHE A 207 -12.17 -1.34 -12.84
N TRP A 208 -11.61 -2.42 -12.30
CA TRP A 208 -11.99 -2.88 -10.97
C TRP A 208 -11.42 -2.01 -9.85
N GLN A 209 -10.15 -1.66 -9.90
CA GLN A 209 -9.50 -0.84 -8.88
C GLN A 209 -9.68 0.66 -9.12
N GLY A 210 -9.73 1.10 -10.37
CA GLY A 210 -9.83 2.52 -10.74
C GLY A 210 -11.25 3.05 -10.78
N LEU A 211 -12.20 2.27 -11.31
CA LEU A 211 -13.60 2.69 -11.45
C LEU A 211 -14.51 2.05 -10.41
N TRP A 212 -14.67 0.72 -10.42
CA TRP A 212 -15.61 0.02 -9.56
C TRP A 212 -15.35 0.25 -8.07
N TYR A 213 -14.10 0.12 -7.62
CA TYR A 213 -13.75 0.34 -6.21
C TYR A 213 -14.06 1.78 -5.78
N ARG A 214 -13.69 2.77 -6.59
CA ARG A 214 -14.00 4.18 -6.30
C ARG A 214 -15.51 4.46 -6.30
N TRP A 215 -16.25 3.80 -7.18
CA TRP A 215 -17.71 3.88 -7.24
C TRP A 215 -18.37 3.34 -5.97
N ILE A 216 -17.93 2.18 -5.48
CA ILE A 216 -18.50 1.62 -4.24
C ILE A 216 -18.11 2.43 -2.99
N VAL A 217 -16.93 3.06 -2.96
CA VAL A 217 -16.57 4.03 -1.90
C VAL A 217 -17.56 5.20 -1.89
N ASP A 218 -17.86 5.78 -3.05
CA ASP A 218 -18.83 6.88 -3.16
C ASP A 218 -20.23 6.46 -2.72
N ARG A 219 -20.64 5.25 -3.07
CA ARG A 219 -21.92 4.68 -2.61
C ARG A 219 -21.96 4.53 -1.08
N GLU A 220 -20.90 4.04 -0.45
CA GLU A 220 -20.83 3.90 1.01
C GLU A 220 -20.80 5.28 1.71
N ILE A 221 -20.12 6.28 1.16
CA ILE A 221 -20.19 7.66 1.65
C ILE A 221 -21.64 8.17 1.63
N GLY A 222 -22.35 7.96 0.53
CA GLY A 222 -23.77 8.35 0.42
C GLY A 222 -24.65 7.65 1.44
N ARG A 223 -24.45 6.33 1.65
CA ARG A 223 -25.21 5.54 2.65
C ARG A 223 -24.95 6.00 4.09
N MET A 224 -23.71 6.29 4.43
CA MET A 224 -23.34 6.76 5.75
C MET A 224 -23.88 8.17 6.03
N ARG A 225 -23.84 9.06 5.04
CA ARG A 225 -24.40 10.42 5.16
C ARG A 225 -25.94 10.41 5.24
N GLY A 226 -26.62 9.51 4.51
CA GLY A 226 -28.08 9.39 4.54
C GLY A 226 -28.65 8.76 5.82
N ARG A 227 -27.81 8.12 6.64
CA ARG A 227 -28.21 7.55 7.93
C ARG A 227 -27.96 8.47 9.13
N GLY A 228 -27.32 9.59 8.94
CA GLY A 228 -26.85 10.47 10.01
C GLY A 228 -27.49 11.87 10.06
N PHE A 229 -28.60 12.08 9.29
CA PHE A 229 -29.35 13.34 9.33
C PHE A 229 -30.85 13.08 9.28
#